data_76a104d2f06bb8a3bfe786e5c6ba602b
#
_entry.id   76a104d2f06bb8a3bfe786e5c6ba602b
#
_cell.length_a   1.000
_cell.length_b   1.000
_cell.length_c   1.000
_cell.angle_alpha   90.00
_cell.angle_beta   90.00
_cell.angle_gamma   90.00
#
_symmetry.space_group_name_H-M   'P 1'
#
loop_
_entity.id
_entity.type
_entity.pdbx_description
1 polymer ?
#
loop_
_entity_poly.entity_id
_entity_poly.type
_entity_poly.pdbx_seq_one_letter_code
_entity_poly.pdbx_strand_id
1 'polypeptide(L)'
;MFRRSKYILFILVFLCLAFPALAQDSFRVLFWNSENLFDCKDDLKKNDNEFLPDAIRHWTYFRYRDKVKNLAKGIIASGNEYVPDLVGLCEVENDSCLYDLTRRSPLKEAGYRYVMTDSPDQRGIDVALLYQRGSFKLIQHQSIRIPSKQIKKAPTRDILHVVGKVVSGDSLDVMVVHLPSRRGGKAKSEPHRLLVIEILKQTV
;
A
#
# COMPACT_ATOMS: atom_id res chain seq x y z
N MET A 1 -6.41 3.27 -63.42
CA MET A 1 -5.97 4.18 -62.33
C MET A 1 -6.34 3.68 -60.93
N PHE A 2 -6.73 2.41 -60.74
CA PHE A 2 -7.24 1.89 -59.44
C PHE A 2 -6.33 0.86 -58.71
N ARG A 3 -5.15 0.55 -59.27
CA ARG A 3 -4.26 -0.49 -58.68
C ARG A 3 -3.34 0.02 -57.59
N ARG A 4 -3.04 1.32 -57.52
CA ARG A 4 -2.15 1.91 -56.49
C ARG A 4 -2.82 2.10 -55.14
N SER A 5 -4.15 2.25 -55.08
CA SER A 5 -4.90 2.49 -53.83
C SER A 5 -4.90 1.28 -52.89
N LYS A 6 -4.90 0.06 -53.41
CA LYS A 6 -4.93 -1.16 -52.57
C LYS A 6 -3.62 -1.39 -51.80
N TYR A 7 -2.49 -1.02 -52.41
CA TYR A 7 -1.19 -1.15 -51.71
C TYR A 7 -0.97 -0.09 -50.63
N ILE A 8 -1.50 1.12 -50.82
CA ILE A 8 -1.43 2.19 -49.81
C ILE A 8 -2.25 1.81 -48.59
N LEU A 9 -3.43 1.21 -48.76
CA LEU A 9 -4.26 0.74 -47.65
C LEU A 9 -3.60 -0.41 -46.89
N PHE A 10 -2.94 -1.35 -47.58
CA PHE A 10 -2.20 -2.47 -46.99
C PHE A 10 -0.98 -1.98 -46.18
N ILE A 11 -0.25 -0.99 -46.68
CA ILE A 11 0.90 -0.38 -45.98
C ILE A 11 0.44 0.39 -44.73
N LEU A 12 -0.68 1.13 -44.81
CA LEU A 12 -1.25 1.82 -43.66
C LEU A 12 -1.74 0.85 -42.57
N VAL A 13 -2.39 -0.25 -42.92
CA VAL A 13 -2.81 -1.30 -41.96
C VAL A 13 -1.59 -1.99 -41.35
N PHE A 14 -0.52 -2.24 -42.11
CA PHE A 14 0.71 -2.86 -41.62
C PHE A 14 1.50 -1.88 -40.70
N LEU A 15 1.51 -0.57 -41.01
CA LEU A 15 2.10 0.44 -40.12
C LEU A 15 1.33 0.57 -38.75
N CYS A 16 0.01 0.41 -38.77
CA CYS A 16 -0.78 0.43 -37.55
C CYS A 16 -0.55 -0.82 -36.65
N LEU A 17 -0.13 -1.95 -37.25
CA LEU A 17 0.19 -3.17 -36.49
C LEU A 17 1.63 -3.20 -35.96
N ALA A 18 2.49 -2.27 -36.38
CA ALA A 18 3.91 -2.20 -36.04
C ALA A 18 4.21 -1.23 -34.89
N PHE A 19 3.19 -0.67 -34.22
CA PHE A 19 3.45 0.00 -32.94
C PHE A 19 3.85 -1.09 -31.93
N PRO A 20 5.13 -1.15 -31.50
CA PRO A 20 5.47 -1.99 -30.37
C PRO A 20 4.59 -1.50 -29.21
N ALA A 21 3.79 -2.39 -28.64
CA ALA A 21 3.27 -2.13 -27.31
C ALA A 21 4.50 -1.77 -26.48
N LEU A 22 4.64 -0.52 -26.08
CA LEU A 22 5.69 -0.10 -25.16
C LEU A 22 5.44 -0.90 -23.88
N ALA A 23 6.11 -2.04 -23.80
CA ALA A 23 6.13 -2.82 -22.58
C ALA A 23 6.67 -1.88 -21.49
N GLN A 24 6.01 -1.82 -20.37
CA GLN A 24 6.48 -1.06 -19.24
C GLN A 24 7.85 -1.59 -18.85
N ASP A 25 8.92 -0.87 -19.18
CA ASP A 25 10.29 -1.28 -18.91
C ASP A 25 10.66 -1.27 -17.43
N SER A 26 9.79 -0.75 -16.57
CA SER A 26 10.06 -0.62 -15.13
C SER A 26 8.84 -0.99 -14.30
N PHE A 27 9.05 -1.83 -13.27
CA PHE A 27 8.09 -2.12 -12.22
C PHE A 27 8.40 -1.23 -11.01
N ARG A 28 7.47 -0.35 -10.63
CA ARG A 28 7.68 0.69 -9.61
C ARG A 28 7.07 0.28 -8.29
N VAL A 29 7.89 0.34 -7.24
CA VAL A 29 7.46 0.05 -5.87
C VAL A 29 7.70 1.28 -5.00
N LEU A 30 6.67 1.74 -4.32
CA LEU A 30 6.73 2.77 -3.29
C LEU A 30 6.47 2.15 -1.93
N PHE A 31 7.24 2.55 -0.91
CA PHE A 31 6.90 2.32 0.48
C PHE A 31 6.80 3.66 1.21
N TRP A 32 5.69 3.88 1.94
CA TRP A 32 5.47 5.14 2.63
C TRP A 32 4.83 4.93 4.01
N ASN A 33 5.39 5.57 5.02
CA ASN A 33 4.70 5.72 6.30
C ASN A 33 3.66 6.84 6.15
N SER A 34 2.38 6.51 6.27
CA SER A 34 1.29 7.47 6.16
C SER A 34 1.18 8.44 7.33
N GLU A 35 2.01 8.25 8.38
CA GLU A 35 2.05 9.11 9.57
C GLU A 35 0.69 9.25 10.26
N ASN A 36 0.13 8.10 10.68
CA ASN A 36 -1.17 8.01 11.34
C ASN A 36 -2.34 8.46 10.44
N LEU A 37 -2.63 7.65 9.42
CA LEU A 37 -3.83 7.82 8.62
C LEU A 37 -5.03 7.25 9.38
N PHE A 38 -5.59 8.07 10.28
CA PHE A 38 -6.81 7.79 11.03
C PHE A 38 -7.99 8.49 10.38
N ASP A 39 -9.15 7.86 10.44
CA ASP A 39 -10.41 8.57 10.21
C ASP A 39 -10.78 9.43 11.45
N CYS A 40 -11.96 9.97 11.54
CA CYS A 40 -12.36 10.80 12.67
C CYS A 40 -13.48 10.15 13.51
N LYS A 41 -13.54 8.83 13.51
CA LYS A 41 -14.51 8.03 14.25
C LYS A 41 -13.79 7.22 15.32
N ASP A 42 -14.41 7.11 16.47
CA ASP A 42 -13.89 6.34 17.61
C ASP A 42 -14.01 4.82 17.37
N ASP A 43 -12.92 4.08 17.47
CA ASP A 43 -12.95 2.62 17.60
C ASP A 43 -12.82 2.25 19.08
N LEU A 44 -13.95 1.91 19.71
CA LEU A 44 -14.03 1.55 21.14
C LEU A 44 -13.07 0.40 21.55
N LYS A 45 -12.48 -0.33 20.60
CA LYS A 45 -11.53 -1.42 20.89
C LYS A 45 -10.07 -0.98 20.79
N LYS A 46 -9.81 0.25 20.36
CA LYS A 46 -8.48 0.79 20.12
C LYS A 46 -8.24 2.07 20.95
N ASN A 47 -7.01 2.49 21.00
CA ASN A 47 -6.63 3.73 21.67
C ASN A 47 -6.29 4.79 20.61
N ASP A 48 -7.30 5.21 19.88
CA ASP A 48 -7.27 6.20 18.80
C ASP A 48 -7.86 7.56 19.20
N ASN A 49 -8.25 7.70 20.46
CA ASN A 49 -8.95 8.87 21.01
C ASN A 49 -8.31 10.22 20.68
N GLU A 50 -6.99 10.29 20.46
CA GLU A 50 -6.32 11.53 20.08
C GLU A 50 -6.65 12.00 18.66
N PHE A 51 -7.25 11.11 17.83
CA PHE A 51 -7.64 11.36 16.42
C PHE A 51 -9.15 11.64 16.28
N LEU A 52 -9.79 12.14 17.34
CA LEU A 52 -11.19 12.56 17.30
C LEU A 52 -11.30 14.09 17.14
N PRO A 53 -12.44 14.60 16.63
CA PRO A 53 -12.63 16.05 16.41
C PRO A 53 -12.48 16.87 17.68
N ASP A 54 -12.97 16.37 18.81
CA ASP A 54 -12.95 17.06 20.11
C ASP A 54 -11.69 16.74 20.94
N ALA A 55 -10.78 15.91 20.42
CA ALA A 55 -9.54 15.56 21.08
C ALA A 55 -8.45 16.63 20.92
N ILE A 56 -7.31 16.43 21.62
CA ILE A 56 -6.19 17.39 21.64
C ILE A 56 -5.63 17.71 20.23
N ARG A 57 -5.75 16.77 19.29
CA ARG A 57 -5.31 16.99 17.90
C ARG A 57 -6.33 17.75 17.07
N HIS A 58 -7.56 17.91 17.55
CA HIS A 58 -8.67 18.46 16.76
C HIS A 58 -8.74 17.82 15.36
N TRP A 59 -8.78 16.46 15.34
CA TRP A 59 -8.71 15.69 14.11
C TRP A 59 -10.05 15.68 13.40
N THR A 60 -10.41 16.81 12.79
CA THR A 60 -11.68 16.99 12.10
C THR A 60 -11.71 16.26 10.76
N TYR A 61 -12.92 16.05 10.23
CA TYR A 61 -13.14 15.48 8.90
C TYR A 61 -12.37 16.25 7.80
N PHE A 62 -12.25 17.57 7.90
CA PHE A 62 -11.47 18.37 6.94
C PHE A 62 -9.99 18.00 6.97
N ARG A 63 -9.39 17.90 8.15
CA ARG A 63 -7.99 17.49 8.31
C ARG A 63 -7.74 16.09 7.79
N TYR A 64 -8.64 15.17 8.09
CA TYR A 64 -8.60 13.82 7.53
C TYR A 64 -8.65 13.83 6.01
N ARG A 65 -9.59 14.53 5.41
CA ARG A 65 -9.74 14.64 3.95
C ARG A 65 -8.54 15.29 3.29
N ASP A 66 -7.97 16.32 3.90
CA ASP A 66 -6.74 16.95 3.41
C ASP A 66 -5.56 15.98 3.46
N LYS A 67 -5.43 15.19 4.52
CA LYS A 67 -4.40 14.17 4.65
C LYS A 67 -4.54 13.11 3.57
N VAL A 68 -5.73 12.55 3.38
CA VAL A 68 -6.04 11.58 2.31
C VAL A 68 -5.68 12.15 0.94
N LYS A 69 -6.09 13.40 0.66
CA LYS A 69 -5.79 14.09 -0.59
C LYS A 69 -4.28 14.30 -0.81
N ASN A 70 -3.56 14.70 0.23
CA ASN A 70 -2.12 14.95 0.15
C ASN A 70 -1.33 13.64 -0.03
N LEU A 71 -1.72 12.57 0.68
CA LEU A 71 -1.14 11.24 0.49
C LEU A 71 -1.36 10.75 -0.94
N ALA A 72 -2.58 10.89 -1.46
CA ALA A 72 -2.90 10.54 -2.85
C ALA A 72 -2.04 11.30 -3.86
N LYS A 73 -1.88 12.61 -3.70
CA LYS A 73 -1.03 13.43 -4.56
C LYS A 73 0.45 13.00 -4.50
N GLY A 74 0.94 12.69 -3.30
CA GLY A 74 2.30 12.22 -3.11
C GLY A 74 2.54 10.88 -3.80
N ILE A 75 1.60 9.92 -3.70
CA ILE A 75 1.68 8.64 -4.41
C ILE A 75 1.71 8.87 -5.93
N ILE A 76 0.84 9.72 -6.46
CA ILE A 76 0.82 10.05 -7.90
C ILE A 76 2.15 10.66 -8.32
N ALA A 77 2.64 11.66 -7.58
CA ALA A 77 3.87 12.38 -7.91
C ALA A 77 5.13 11.49 -7.83
N SER A 78 5.15 10.47 -6.97
CA SER A 78 6.30 9.57 -6.81
C SER A 78 6.55 8.68 -8.03
N GLY A 79 5.55 8.52 -8.90
CA GLY A 79 5.63 7.66 -10.07
C GLY A 79 6.07 8.36 -11.35
N ASN A 80 6.29 9.69 -11.35
CA ASN A 80 6.52 10.51 -12.54
C ASN A 80 5.39 10.39 -13.57
N GLU A 81 5.64 9.75 -14.72
CA GLU A 81 4.66 9.58 -15.79
C GLU A 81 3.58 8.54 -15.48
N TYR A 82 3.91 7.54 -14.67
CA TYR A 82 3.00 6.46 -14.29
C TYR A 82 3.01 6.28 -12.78
N VAL A 83 1.83 6.05 -12.21
CA VAL A 83 1.72 5.75 -10.77
C VAL A 83 2.47 4.45 -10.43
N PRO A 84 2.97 4.27 -9.19
CA PRO A 84 3.64 3.04 -8.77
C PRO A 84 2.75 1.80 -8.97
N ASP A 85 3.35 0.67 -9.33
CA ASP A 85 2.65 -0.61 -9.49
C ASP A 85 2.21 -1.18 -8.14
N LEU A 86 3.08 -1.01 -7.14
CA LEU A 86 2.83 -1.38 -5.74
C LEU A 86 3.10 -0.19 -4.82
N VAL A 87 2.23 -0.02 -3.82
CA VAL A 87 2.43 0.96 -2.74
C VAL A 87 2.23 0.27 -1.40
N GLY A 88 3.32 0.03 -0.68
CA GLY A 88 3.28 -0.40 0.71
C GLY A 88 3.03 0.80 1.63
N LEU A 89 2.02 0.71 2.47
CA LEU A 89 1.69 1.74 3.45
C LEU A 89 1.81 1.17 4.87
N CYS A 90 2.21 1.99 5.81
CA CYS A 90 2.08 1.71 7.22
C CYS A 90 1.45 2.88 7.97
N GLU A 91 0.98 2.62 9.20
CA GLU A 91 0.20 3.54 10.03
C GLU A 91 -1.14 3.91 9.39
N VAL A 92 -1.81 2.94 8.81
CA VAL A 92 -3.19 3.01 8.31
C VAL A 92 -4.11 2.41 9.37
N GLU A 93 -5.18 3.10 9.72
CA GLU A 93 -6.09 2.64 10.75
C GLU A 93 -6.97 1.48 10.29
N ASN A 94 -7.72 1.67 9.20
CA ASN A 94 -8.77 0.73 8.81
C ASN A 94 -9.07 0.75 7.30
N ASP A 95 -9.97 -0.16 6.89
CA ASP A 95 -10.46 -0.28 5.52
C ASP A 95 -11.09 1.01 4.99
N SER A 96 -11.82 1.75 5.84
CA SER A 96 -12.45 3.02 5.42
C SER A 96 -11.42 4.05 4.96
N CYS A 97 -10.27 4.12 5.61
CA CYS A 97 -9.16 4.98 5.23
C CYS A 97 -8.60 4.62 3.85
N LEU A 98 -8.42 3.33 3.56
CA LEU A 98 -7.96 2.85 2.25
C LEU A 98 -9.02 3.02 1.17
N TYR A 99 -10.28 2.80 1.51
CA TYR A 99 -11.39 3.06 0.59
C TYR A 99 -11.44 4.55 0.19
N ASP A 100 -11.34 5.45 1.16
CA ASP A 100 -11.31 6.89 0.90
C ASP A 100 -10.09 7.29 0.07
N LEU A 101 -8.91 6.73 0.38
CA LEU A 101 -7.68 6.96 -0.37
C LEU A 101 -7.81 6.49 -1.82
N THR A 102 -8.34 5.29 -2.05
CA THR A 102 -8.36 4.67 -3.40
C THR A 102 -9.62 4.99 -4.20
N ARG A 103 -10.71 5.45 -3.58
CA ARG A 103 -12.01 5.66 -4.25
C ARG A 103 -12.54 7.10 -4.17
N ARG A 104 -12.12 7.87 -3.15
CA ARG A 104 -12.66 9.21 -2.89
C ARG A 104 -11.61 10.32 -2.88
N SER A 105 -10.40 10.01 -3.34
CA SER A 105 -9.29 10.94 -3.49
C SER A 105 -8.88 11.09 -4.96
N PRO A 106 -7.90 11.96 -5.29
CA PRO A 106 -7.32 12.00 -6.64
C PRO A 106 -6.77 10.66 -7.14
N LEU A 107 -6.44 9.71 -6.23
CA LEU A 107 -5.92 8.39 -6.58
C LEU A 107 -6.99 7.46 -7.19
N LYS A 108 -8.27 7.84 -7.17
CA LYS A 108 -9.38 7.01 -7.70
C LYS A 108 -9.19 6.63 -9.18
N GLU A 109 -8.63 7.54 -9.98
CA GLU A 109 -8.42 7.33 -11.42
C GLU A 109 -7.31 6.29 -11.69
N ALA A 110 -6.40 6.09 -10.73
CA ALA A 110 -5.37 5.08 -10.82
C ALA A 110 -5.90 3.64 -10.66
N GLY A 111 -7.12 3.46 -10.16
CA GLY A 111 -7.80 2.17 -10.10
C GLY A 111 -7.18 1.12 -9.16
N TYR A 112 -6.38 1.55 -8.18
CA TYR A 112 -5.76 0.64 -7.22
C TYR A 112 -6.74 -0.30 -6.53
N ARG A 113 -6.31 -1.54 -6.32
CA ARG A 113 -6.85 -2.46 -5.32
C ARG A 113 -5.91 -2.47 -4.12
N TYR A 114 -6.39 -3.00 -3.00
CA TYR A 114 -5.57 -3.10 -1.79
C TYR A 114 -5.90 -4.34 -0.97
N VAL A 115 -4.96 -4.70 -0.13
CA VAL A 115 -5.09 -5.65 0.98
C VAL A 115 -4.43 -5.02 2.20
N MET A 116 -4.90 -5.36 3.41
CA MET A 116 -4.33 -4.86 4.66
C MET A 116 -4.40 -5.91 5.76
N THR A 117 -3.67 -5.69 6.83
CA THR A 117 -3.76 -6.47 8.07
C THR A 117 -4.91 -5.95 8.95
N ASP A 118 -5.30 -6.75 9.94
CA ASP A 118 -6.08 -6.34 11.11
C ASP A 118 -5.32 -6.80 12.35
N SER A 119 -4.44 -5.96 12.82
CA SER A 119 -3.44 -6.26 13.83
C SER A 119 -3.97 -5.98 15.24
N PRO A 120 -3.42 -6.65 16.26
CA PRO A 120 -3.76 -6.39 17.65
C PRO A 120 -3.04 -5.15 18.24
N ASP A 121 -2.46 -4.30 17.40
CA ASP A 121 -1.85 -3.05 17.86
C ASP A 121 -2.89 -2.21 18.63
N GLN A 122 -2.51 -1.74 19.80
CA GLN A 122 -3.44 -1.02 20.68
C GLN A 122 -3.89 0.32 20.14
N ARG A 123 -3.09 0.95 19.27
CA ARG A 123 -3.46 2.22 18.62
C ARG A 123 -4.38 2.04 17.43
N GLY A 124 -4.54 0.79 16.94
CA GLY A 124 -5.34 0.51 15.76
C GLY A 124 -4.64 0.84 14.45
N ILE A 125 -3.31 0.82 14.39
CA ILE A 125 -2.59 1.02 13.13
C ILE A 125 -2.16 -0.29 12.50
N ASP A 126 -2.23 -0.34 11.19
CA ASP A 126 -1.96 -1.49 10.36
C ASP A 126 -1.00 -1.19 9.21
N VAL A 127 -0.70 -2.23 8.44
CA VAL A 127 0.03 -2.14 7.18
C VAL A 127 -0.86 -2.56 6.02
N ALA A 128 -0.62 -1.98 4.85
CA ALA A 128 -1.41 -2.24 3.66
C ALA A 128 -0.54 -2.28 2.41
N LEU A 129 -1.01 -2.96 1.38
CA LEU A 129 -0.45 -2.95 0.04
C LEU A 129 -1.52 -2.54 -0.96
N LEU A 130 -1.30 -1.42 -1.66
CA LEU A 130 -2.05 -1.05 -2.84
C LEU A 130 -1.35 -1.64 -4.06
N TYR A 131 -2.10 -2.10 -5.05
CA TYR A 131 -1.55 -2.69 -6.27
C TYR A 131 -2.36 -2.37 -7.52
N GLN A 132 -1.66 -2.24 -8.65
CA GLN A 132 -2.23 -2.06 -9.98
C GLN A 132 -2.55 -3.43 -10.59
N ARG A 133 -3.83 -3.67 -10.93
CA ARG A 133 -4.27 -4.96 -11.50
C ARG A 133 -3.67 -5.26 -12.87
N GLY A 134 -3.23 -4.24 -13.59
CA GLY A 134 -2.60 -4.39 -14.91
C GLY A 134 -1.18 -4.94 -14.84
N SER A 135 -0.47 -4.64 -13.75
CA SER A 135 0.94 -5.01 -13.57
C SER A 135 1.19 -6.05 -12.49
N PHE A 136 0.23 -6.23 -11.57
CA PHE A 136 0.33 -7.21 -10.47
C PHE A 136 -0.98 -7.97 -10.28
N LYS A 137 -0.96 -9.27 -10.49
CA LYS A 137 -2.09 -10.19 -10.25
C LYS A 137 -1.94 -10.81 -8.87
N LEU A 138 -2.73 -10.34 -7.91
CA LEU A 138 -2.80 -10.94 -6.58
C LEU A 138 -3.20 -12.43 -6.67
N ILE A 139 -2.45 -13.32 -6.01
CA ILE A 139 -2.74 -14.74 -5.86
C ILE A 139 -3.29 -15.01 -4.47
N GLN A 140 -2.54 -14.60 -3.42
CA GLN A 140 -2.94 -14.76 -2.04
C GLN A 140 -2.31 -13.68 -1.15
N HIS A 141 -2.89 -13.47 0.01
CA HIS A 141 -2.31 -12.67 1.08
C HIS A 141 -2.63 -13.26 2.44
N GLN A 142 -1.80 -12.96 3.42
CA GLN A 142 -2.01 -13.36 4.81
C GLN A 142 -1.41 -12.33 5.78
N SER A 143 -2.02 -12.25 6.97
CA SER A 143 -1.47 -11.52 8.11
C SER A 143 -0.69 -12.47 8.99
N ILE A 144 0.60 -12.21 9.19
CA ILE A 144 1.47 -13.03 10.03
C ILE A 144 1.56 -12.36 11.40
N ARG A 145 0.96 -13.00 12.39
CA ARG A 145 0.87 -12.52 13.76
C ARG A 145 2.24 -12.52 14.46
N ILE A 146 2.58 -11.41 15.12
CA ILE A 146 3.78 -11.29 15.93
C ILE A 146 3.48 -11.73 17.37
N PRO A 147 4.13 -12.78 17.89
CA PRO A 147 3.85 -13.31 19.22
C PRO A 147 4.52 -12.48 20.33
N SER A 148 4.22 -11.20 20.42
CA SER A 148 4.84 -10.22 21.32
C SER A 148 4.73 -10.61 22.82
N LYS A 149 3.69 -11.36 23.19
CA LYS A 149 3.50 -11.87 24.56
C LYS A 149 4.63 -12.78 25.01
N GLN A 150 5.28 -13.54 24.11
CA GLN A 150 6.39 -14.44 24.43
C GLN A 150 7.60 -13.70 25.00
N ILE A 151 7.79 -12.44 24.60
CA ILE A 151 8.84 -11.57 25.11
C ILE A 151 8.31 -10.48 26.05
N LYS A 152 7.13 -10.68 26.64
CA LYS A 152 6.47 -9.74 27.56
C LYS A 152 6.35 -8.31 26.99
N LYS A 153 6.04 -8.20 25.70
CA LYS A 153 5.78 -6.92 25.01
C LYS A 153 4.32 -6.79 24.66
N ALA A 154 3.87 -5.53 24.52
CA ALA A 154 2.55 -5.23 24.00
C ALA A 154 2.38 -5.77 22.58
N PRO A 155 1.16 -6.14 22.17
CA PRO A 155 0.89 -6.49 20.78
C PRO A 155 1.34 -5.39 19.81
N THR A 156 1.77 -5.81 18.64
CA THR A 156 2.22 -4.90 17.56
C THR A 156 1.56 -5.30 16.24
N ARG A 157 1.90 -4.56 15.18
CA ARG A 157 1.41 -4.81 13.83
C ARG A 157 1.86 -6.17 13.35
N ASP A 158 0.98 -6.82 12.63
CA ASP A 158 1.29 -8.02 11.87
C ASP A 158 2.17 -7.69 10.66
N ILE A 159 2.81 -8.71 10.08
CA ILE A 159 3.44 -8.62 8.77
C ILE A 159 2.37 -8.94 7.72
N LEU A 160 2.18 -8.09 6.73
CA LEU A 160 1.36 -8.40 5.57
C LEU A 160 2.23 -9.12 4.53
N HIS A 161 1.99 -10.40 4.30
CA HIS A 161 2.62 -11.17 3.23
C HIS A 161 1.65 -11.30 2.07
N VAL A 162 2.11 -10.94 0.88
CA VAL A 162 1.32 -10.93 -0.36
C VAL A 162 2.10 -11.64 -1.45
N VAL A 163 1.47 -12.60 -2.10
CA VAL A 163 2.01 -13.32 -3.24
C VAL A 163 1.22 -12.96 -4.49
N GLY A 164 1.92 -12.64 -5.55
CA GLY A 164 1.30 -12.31 -6.83
C GLY A 164 2.20 -12.59 -8.02
N LYS A 165 1.68 -12.34 -9.20
CA LYS A 165 2.44 -12.42 -10.47
C LYS A 165 2.56 -11.05 -11.10
N VAL A 166 3.74 -10.73 -11.57
CA VAL A 166 4.01 -9.55 -12.39
C VAL A 166 3.75 -9.85 -13.88
N VAL A 167 3.80 -8.82 -14.73
CA VAL A 167 3.48 -8.93 -16.17
C VAL A 167 4.36 -9.95 -16.90
N SER A 168 5.62 -10.12 -16.49
CA SER A 168 6.52 -11.15 -17.06
C SER A 168 6.05 -12.59 -16.79
N GLY A 169 5.10 -12.79 -15.88
CA GLY A 169 4.64 -14.11 -15.42
C GLY A 169 5.38 -14.63 -14.18
N ASP A 170 6.44 -13.93 -13.76
CA ASP A 170 7.19 -14.28 -12.57
C ASP A 170 6.37 -14.07 -11.31
N SER A 171 6.62 -14.92 -10.31
CA SER A 171 6.03 -14.74 -8.98
C SER A 171 6.82 -13.71 -8.18
N LEU A 172 6.10 -12.87 -7.46
CA LEU A 172 6.67 -11.87 -6.56
C LEU A 172 6.04 -12.02 -5.17
N ASP A 173 6.90 -12.20 -4.17
CA ASP A 173 6.55 -12.16 -2.76
C ASP A 173 6.82 -10.76 -2.21
N VAL A 174 5.81 -10.15 -1.61
CA VAL A 174 5.88 -8.79 -1.03
C VAL A 174 5.53 -8.87 0.44
N MET A 175 6.41 -8.35 1.28
CA MET A 175 6.16 -8.24 2.70
C MET A 175 6.14 -6.78 3.13
N VAL A 176 5.00 -6.33 3.64
CA VAL A 176 4.86 -4.99 4.22
C VAL A 176 5.00 -5.10 5.72
N VAL A 177 5.99 -4.41 6.28
CA VAL A 177 6.38 -4.51 7.69
C VAL A 177 6.54 -3.13 8.31
N HIS A 178 5.94 -2.93 9.48
CA HIS A 178 6.14 -1.73 10.29
C HIS A 178 6.70 -2.10 11.66
N LEU A 179 8.02 -2.01 11.77
CA LEU A 179 8.73 -2.39 12.99
C LEU A 179 8.32 -1.52 14.20
N PRO A 180 8.32 -2.09 15.43
CA PRO A 180 8.15 -1.30 16.65
C PRO A 180 9.11 -0.11 16.72
N SER A 181 8.59 1.04 17.15
CA SER A 181 9.37 2.27 17.23
C SER A 181 10.52 2.15 18.23
N ARG A 182 11.55 2.99 18.06
CA ARG A 182 12.67 3.09 19.03
C ARG A 182 12.34 3.98 20.22
N ARG A 183 11.07 4.26 20.49
CA ARG A 183 10.64 5.06 21.65
C ARG A 183 11.11 4.41 22.95
N GLY A 184 11.78 5.18 23.78
CA GLY A 184 12.40 4.70 25.03
C GLY A 184 13.81 4.14 24.87
N GLY A 185 14.43 4.29 23.67
CA GLY A 185 15.82 3.92 23.40
C GLY A 185 16.01 2.57 22.71
N LYS A 186 17.23 2.36 22.19
CA LYS A 186 17.60 1.16 21.43
C LYS A 186 17.44 -0.11 22.26
N ALA A 187 18.06 -0.18 23.43
CA ALA A 187 18.07 -1.37 24.28
C ALA A 187 16.65 -1.86 24.64
N LYS A 188 15.72 -0.92 24.91
CA LYS A 188 14.32 -1.25 25.26
C LYS A 188 13.53 -1.78 24.07
N SER A 189 13.77 -1.26 22.88
CA SER A 189 13.00 -1.60 21.66
C SER A 189 13.58 -2.77 20.89
N GLU A 190 14.89 -3.05 21.02
CA GLU A 190 15.62 -4.03 20.21
C GLU A 190 15.05 -5.45 20.29
N PRO A 191 14.73 -6.04 21.48
CA PRO A 191 14.18 -7.39 21.54
C PRO A 191 12.88 -7.56 20.74
N HIS A 192 12.01 -6.53 20.79
CA HIS A 192 10.75 -6.55 20.05
C HIS A 192 10.96 -6.43 18.54
N ARG A 193 11.91 -5.61 18.13
CA ARG A 193 12.26 -5.43 16.70
C ARG A 193 12.93 -6.67 16.14
N LEU A 194 13.81 -7.31 16.91
CA LEU A 194 14.47 -8.57 16.52
C LEU A 194 13.46 -9.70 16.35
N LEU A 195 12.47 -9.82 17.26
CA LEU A 195 11.41 -10.82 17.11
C LEU A 195 10.67 -10.66 15.77
N VAL A 196 10.32 -9.43 15.38
CA VAL A 196 9.66 -9.19 14.08
C VAL A 196 10.56 -9.60 12.92
N ILE A 197 11.85 -9.30 12.99
CA ILE A 197 12.83 -9.67 11.95
C ILE A 197 13.01 -11.18 11.87
N GLU A 198 13.04 -11.89 13.00
CA GLU A 198 13.13 -13.35 13.04
C GLU A 198 11.92 -14.01 12.38
N ILE A 199 10.71 -13.54 12.72
CA ILE A 199 9.49 -14.03 12.07
C ILE A 199 9.53 -13.76 10.56
N LEU A 200 9.94 -12.56 10.16
CA LEU A 200 10.10 -12.21 8.74
C LEU A 200 11.05 -13.18 8.03
N LYS A 201 12.21 -13.48 8.62
CA LYS A 201 13.20 -14.43 8.06
C LYS A 201 12.67 -15.85 7.95
N GLN A 202 11.78 -16.27 8.84
CA GLN A 202 11.18 -17.62 8.80
C GLN A 202 10.08 -17.73 7.75
N THR A 203 9.58 -16.61 7.25
CA THR A 203 8.50 -16.56 6.27
C THR A 203 9.04 -16.61 4.84
N VAL A 204 10.28 -16.16 4.64
CA VAL A 204 11.02 -16.21 3.36
C VAL A 204 11.72 -17.56 3.22
#